data_6d0ecc703ab016b6a25e3756df0e29b2
#
_entry.id   6d0ecc703ab016b6a25e3756df0e29b2
#
_cell.length_a   1.000
_cell.length_b   1.000
_cell.length_c   1.000
_cell.angle_alpha   90.00
_cell.angle_beta   90.00
_cell.angle_gamma   90.00
#
_symmetry.space_group_name_H-M   'P 1'
#
loop_
_entity.id
_entity.type
_entity.pdbx_description
1 polymer ?
#
loop_
_entity_poly.entity_id
_entity_poly.type
_entity_poly.pdbx_seq_one_letter_code
_entity_poly.pdbx_strand_id
1 'polypeptide(L)'
;MEKNTDLVVVADPDKEVQTGFERLFGTHMRVVCFSETETALQFLKQNHGAAVVFSSFNLPGRGGIAFLRAAETIAPQAARVMLTRETSAEAIKKTLNEGHAFMYLEKPCKPTDLASAMETALSHHIQLAKDRALLERTLAGSVKLLIDMLALFHPEAFRRTTTVRKQALRLAKRLGMRKTWELEMSVMLSPLGEALLPKQIIARYRAARSLTEQERNILDRSPVQTRDLLKNIPQLEKVSEYLFLSGRGFDGSGFPKDGPTGKEIPMIARILKLLTDLWYASPESGPDAAAFEALTINKRKYDPMLLDLARDTLLDNVPEERKKLVAECYIRSLRPGDVLIDDALTENGHELVLSRGHMLTPTTIRRLEHFNQATGVRQPIRVERHSAPEEVLSDTA
;
A
#
# COMPACT_ATOMS: atom_id res chain seq x y z
N MET A 1 29.14 8.53 8.90
CA MET A 1 28.42 9.48 8.03
C MET A 1 28.24 8.80 6.68
N GLU A 2 27.06 8.26 6.42
CA GLU A 2 26.71 7.78 5.08
C GLU A 2 26.78 8.95 4.11
N LYS A 3 27.54 8.80 3.03
CA LYS A 3 27.54 9.76 1.92
C LYS A 3 26.14 9.71 1.29
N ASN A 4 25.30 10.66 1.69
CA ASN A 4 24.03 10.93 0.98
C ASN A 4 24.42 11.53 -0.38
N THR A 5 24.61 10.66 -1.38
CA THR A 5 25.00 11.08 -2.72
C THR A 5 23.73 11.32 -3.51
N ASP A 6 23.17 12.53 -3.37
CA ASP A 6 22.03 12.96 -4.19
C ASP A 6 22.35 12.79 -5.68
N LEU A 7 21.44 12.14 -6.40
CA LEU A 7 21.60 11.93 -7.84
C LEU A 7 21.13 13.18 -8.58
N VAL A 8 22.04 13.76 -9.36
CA VAL A 8 21.78 14.89 -10.25
C VAL A 8 21.90 14.41 -11.70
N VAL A 9 20.85 14.61 -12.48
CA VAL A 9 20.81 14.27 -13.90
C VAL A 9 20.91 15.56 -14.71
N VAL A 10 21.87 15.62 -15.61
CA VAL A 10 22.10 16.80 -16.50
C VAL A 10 21.93 16.35 -17.95
N ALA A 11 20.92 16.88 -18.61
CA ALA A 11 20.65 16.63 -20.03
C ALA A 11 21.00 17.88 -20.85
N ASP A 12 22.19 17.92 -21.41
CA ASP A 12 22.73 19.05 -22.18
C ASP A 12 23.65 18.56 -23.29
N PRO A 13 23.46 18.99 -24.56
CA PRO A 13 24.35 18.59 -25.65
C PRO A 13 25.77 19.20 -25.56
N ASP A 14 25.92 20.28 -24.80
CA ASP A 14 27.16 21.02 -24.64
C ASP A 14 28.09 20.30 -23.64
N LYS A 15 29.21 19.79 -24.12
CA LYS A 15 30.23 19.08 -23.32
C LYS A 15 30.88 19.96 -22.26
N GLU A 16 31.02 21.25 -22.51
CA GLU A 16 31.62 22.19 -21.54
C GLU A 16 30.67 22.35 -20.34
N VAL A 17 29.36 22.39 -20.58
CA VAL A 17 28.35 22.42 -19.51
C VAL A 17 28.40 21.11 -18.70
N GLN A 18 28.42 19.95 -19.35
CA GLN A 18 28.51 18.66 -18.67
C GLN A 18 29.75 18.59 -17.76
N THR A 19 30.92 18.91 -18.33
CA THR A 19 32.20 18.93 -17.57
C THR A 19 32.19 19.94 -16.44
N GLY A 20 31.54 21.09 -16.65
CA GLY A 20 31.32 22.11 -15.59
C GLY A 20 30.55 21.54 -14.39
N PHE A 21 29.46 20.82 -14.62
CA PHE A 21 28.68 20.16 -13.58
C PHE A 21 29.49 19.07 -12.84
N GLU A 22 30.16 18.20 -13.57
CA GLU A 22 31.01 17.15 -12.98
C GLU A 22 32.14 17.75 -12.11
N ARG A 23 32.78 18.82 -12.57
CA ARG A 23 33.86 19.47 -11.85
C ARG A 23 33.37 20.18 -10.58
N LEU A 24 32.19 20.85 -10.64
CA LEU A 24 31.68 21.61 -9.50
C LEU A 24 31.03 20.72 -8.45
N PHE A 25 30.32 19.67 -8.86
CA PHE A 25 29.46 18.88 -7.95
C PHE A 25 29.86 17.42 -7.83
N GLY A 26 30.64 16.85 -8.75
CA GLY A 26 30.94 15.42 -8.79
C GLY A 26 31.68 14.85 -7.59
N THR A 27 32.30 15.72 -6.75
CA THR A 27 32.94 15.30 -5.48
C THR A 27 31.95 15.09 -4.34
N HIS A 28 30.80 15.73 -4.40
CA HIS A 28 29.80 15.75 -3.31
C HIS A 28 28.49 15.06 -3.68
N MET A 29 28.20 14.93 -4.98
CA MET A 29 26.96 14.40 -5.53
C MET A 29 27.27 13.40 -6.65
N ARG A 30 26.29 12.54 -6.93
CA ARG A 30 26.35 11.68 -8.12
C ARG A 30 25.80 12.43 -9.32
N VAL A 31 26.66 13.06 -10.10
CA VAL A 31 26.29 13.73 -11.34
C VAL A 31 26.35 12.75 -12.52
N VAL A 32 25.28 12.70 -13.33
CA VAL A 32 25.24 11.87 -14.54
C VAL A 32 24.75 12.73 -15.69
N CYS A 33 25.55 12.82 -16.75
CA CYS A 33 25.33 13.71 -17.88
C CYS A 33 24.88 12.95 -19.13
N PHE A 34 23.95 13.55 -19.88
CA PHE A 34 23.42 13.02 -21.14
C PHE A 34 23.37 14.13 -22.19
N SER A 35 23.56 13.74 -23.46
CA SER A 35 23.48 14.68 -24.58
C SER A 35 22.14 14.65 -25.31
N GLU A 36 21.26 13.70 -25.01
CA GLU A 36 20.00 13.44 -25.71
C GLU A 36 18.87 13.08 -24.76
N THR A 37 17.63 13.37 -25.18
CA THR A 37 16.41 13.12 -24.40
C THR A 37 16.20 11.66 -24.06
N GLU A 38 16.33 10.76 -25.03
CA GLU A 38 15.96 9.36 -24.90
C GLU A 38 16.85 8.62 -23.92
N THR A 39 18.15 8.83 -23.99
CA THR A 39 19.14 8.22 -23.08
C THR A 39 18.95 8.69 -21.64
N ALA A 40 18.67 9.99 -21.45
CA ALA A 40 18.38 10.57 -20.14
C ALA A 40 17.08 10.00 -19.54
N LEU A 41 16.01 9.86 -20.34
CA LEU A 41 14.74 9.29 -19.87
C LEU A 41 14.87 7.81 -19.56
N GLN A 42 15.63 7.05 -20.33
CA GLN A 42 15.88 5.64 -20.05
C GLN A 42 16.63 5.46 -18.74
N PHE A 43 17.62 6.30 -18.47
CA PHE A 43 18.33 6.30 -17.19
C PHE A 43 17.41 6.65 -16.03
N LEU A 44 16.58 7.70 -16.14
CA LEU A 44 15.63 8.08 -15.10
C LEU A 44 14.63 6.96 -14.78
N LYS A 45 14.14 6.21 -15.79
CA LYS A 45 13.25 5.05 -15.57
C LYS A 45 13.89 3.93 -14.76
N GLN A 46 15.20 3.79 -14.82
CA GLN A 46 15.96 2.79 -14.05
C GLN A 46 16.40 3.33 -12.68
N ASN A 47 16.48 4.66 -12.53
CA ASN A 47 17.00 5.36 -11.35
C ASN A 47 15.99 6.43 -10.89
N HIS A 48 14.90 5.99 -10.24
CA HIS A 48 13.79 6.89 -9.81
C HIS A 48 14.16 7.90 -8.71
N GLY A 49 15.36 7.83 -8.14
CA GLY A 49 15.81 8.64 -7.00
C GLY A 49 16.58 9.90 -7.39
N ALA A 50 16.36 10.48 -8.57
CA ALA A 50 16.98 11.74 -8.93
C ALA A 50 16.47 12.88 -8.03
N ALA A 51 17.39 13.65 -7.43
CA ALA A 51 17.08 14.82 -6.61
C ALA A 51 16.87 16.07 -7.49
N VAL A 52 17.72 16.24 -8.49
CA VAL A 52 17.64 17.38 -9.41
C VAL A 52 17.81 16.90 -10.85
N VAL A 53 17.03 17.46 -11.75
CA VAL A 53 17.11 17.23 -13.20
C VAL A 53 17.31 18.58 -13.89
N PHE A 54 18.48 18.75 -14.51
CA PHE A 54 18.78 19.88 -15.36
C PHE A 54 18.54 19.51 -16.83
N SER A 55 17.95 20.40 -17.59
CA SER A 55 17.70 20.22 -19.03
C SER A 55 18.11 21.45 -19.82
N SER A 56 18.84 21.26 -20.89
CA SER A 56 18.99 22.29 -21.90
C SER A 56 17.67 22.50 -22.64
N PHE A 57 17.32 23.76 -22.94
CA PHE A 57 16.14 24.08 -23.74
C PHE A 57 16.22 23.42 -25.12
N ASN A 58 17.38 23.53 -25.76
CA ASN A 58 17.69 22.94 -27.08
C ASN A 58 18.30 21.55 -26.94
N LEU A 59 17.63 20.65 -26.21
CA LEU A 59 18.08 19.26 -26.07
C LEU A 59 17.69 18.45 -27.31
N PRO A 60 18.63 17.73 -27.96
CA PRO A 60 18.34 16.84 -29.09
C PRO A 60 17.27 15.78 -28.74
N GLY A 61 16.47 15.40 -29.74
CA GLY A 61 15.34 14.51 -29.62
C GLY A 61 14.03 15.28 -29.43
N ARG A 62 13.36 15.09 -28.30
CA ARG A 62 12.04 15.71 -28.03
C ARG A 62 12.10 17.16 -27.52
N GLY A 63 13.31 17.68 -27.29
CA GLY A 63 13.52 19.00 -26.68
C GLY A 63 13.43 19.01 -25.16
N GLY A 64 14.00 20.06 -24.55
CA GLY A 64 14.12 20.15 -23.09
C GLY A 64 12.81 20.25 -22.34
N ILE A 65 11.82 20.96 -22.90
CA ILE A 65 10.49 21.09 -22.31
C ILE A 65 9.79 19.72 -22.20
N ALA A 66 9.78 18.96 -23.30
CA ALA A 66 9.18 17.62 -23.30
C ALA A 66 9.94 16.63 -22.40
N PHE A 67 11.27 16.79 -22.31
CA PHE A 67 12.09 16.01 -21.38
C PHE A 67 11.71 16.29 -19.92
N LEU A 68 11.62 17.55 -19.49
CA LEU A 68 11.26 17.89 -18.11
C LEU A 68 9.83 17.44 -17.75
N ARG A 69 8.88 17.52 -18.68
CA ARG A 69 7.52 17.00 -18.48
C ARG A 69 7.53 15.47 -18.29
N ALA A 70 8.31 14.75 -19.09
CA ALA A 70 8.45 13.32 -18.93
C ALA A 70 9.17 12.95 -17.61
N ALA A 71 10.19 13.71 -17.24
CA ALA A 71 10.92 13.56 -15.97
C ALA A 71 10.02 13.75 -14.76
N GLU A 72 9.03 14.65 -14.80
CA GLU A 72 8.04 14.80 -13.73
C GLU A 72 7.25 13.53 -13.48
N THR A 73 6.81 12.85 -14.53
CA THR A 73 6.08 11.60 -14.39
C THR A 73 6.95 10.45 -13.86
N ILE A 74 8.24 10.42 -14.21
CA ILE A 74 9.18 9.35 -13.85
C ILE A 74 9.77 9.59 -12.46
N ALA A 75 10.15 10.82 -12.16
CA ALA A 75 10.78 11.25 -10.92
C ALA A 75 10.08 12.49 -10.35
N PRO A 76 8.85 12.36 -9.82
CA PRO A 76 8.01 13.51 -9.43
C PRO A 76 8.58 14.35 -8.28
N GLN A 77 9.52 13.80 -7.52
CA GLN A 77 10.19 14.52 -6.43
C GLN A 77 11.44 15.28 -6.89
N ALA A 78 11.91 15.04 -8.13
CA ALA A 78 13.07 15.74 -8.64
C ALA A 78 12.75 17.20 -8.89
N ALA A 79 13.61 18.10 -8.40
CA ALA A 79 13.55 19.51 -8.80
C ALA A 79 14.01 19.63 -10.26
N ARG A 80 13.20 20.28 -11.10
CA ARG A 80 13.44 20.41 -12.53
C ARG A 80 13.92 21.80 -12.86
N VAL A 81 15.09 21.89 -13.47
CA VAL A 81 15.76 23.17 -13.80
C VAL A 81 16.05 23.24 -15.29
N MET A 82 15.64 24.32 -15.93
CA MET A 82 15.92 24.55 -17.34
C MET A 82 17.19 25.41 -17.51
N LEU A 83 18.09 24.95 -18.38
CA LEU A 83 19.26 25.72 -18.85
C LEU A 83 18.95 26.28 -20.23
N THR A 84 18.97 27.60 -20.42
CA THR A 84 18.56 28.20 -21.66
C THR A 84 19.45 29.39 -22.06
N ARG A 85 19.66 29.59 -23.37
CA ARG A 85 20.18 30.83 -23.96
C ARG A 85 19.03 31.73 -24.44
N GLU A 86 17.81 31.17 -24.47
CA GLU A 86 16.60 31.85 -24.91
C GLU A 86 15.96 32.55 -23.70
N THR A 87 16.00 33.88 -23.73
CA THR A 87 15.53 34.75 -22.62
C THR A 87 14.25 35.47 -22.97
N SER A 88 13.59 35.13 -24.09
CA SER A 88 12.30 35.71 -24.42
C SER A 88 11.25 35.36 -23.34
N ALA A 89 10.39 36.34 -23.04
CA ALA A 89 9.33 36.11 -22.05
C ALA A 89 8.41 34.93 -22.42
N GLU A 90 8.25 34.67 -23.72
CA GLU A 90 7.45 33.54 -24.22
C GLU A 90 8.14 32.19 -23.95
N ALA A 91 9.45 32.07 -24.20
CA ALA A 91 10.22 30.85 -23.91
C ALA A 91 10.27 30.54 -22.41
N ILE A 92 10.44 31.56 -21.58
CA ILE A 92 10.42 31.42 -20.12
C ILE A 92 9.04 30.94 -19.66
N LYS A 93 7.97 31.61 -20.12
CA LYS A 93 6.59 31.23 -19.79
C LYS A 93 6.27 29.78 -20.20
N LYS A 94 6.72 29.38 -21.40
CA LYS A 94 6.56 28.02 -21.90
C LYS A 94 7.33 27.01 -21.07
N THR A 95 8.55 27.31 -20.66
CA THR A 95 9.39 26.49 -19.80
C THR A 95 8.72 26.21 -18.45
N LEU A 96 8.20 27.24 -17.80
CA LEU A 96 7.56 27.11 -16.49
C LEU A 96 6.19 26.41 -16.58
N ASN A 97 5.37 26.77 -17.54
CA ASN A 97 3.99 26.28 -17.65
C ASN A 97 3.89 24.90 -18.33
N GLU A 98 4.65 24.64 -19.40
CA GLU A 98 4.57 23.40 -20.15
C GLU A 98 5.64 22.37 -19.76
N GLY A 99 6.85 22.86 -19.40
CA GLY A 99 7.96 22.04 -18.92
C GLY A 99 7.86 21.70 -17.45
N HIS A 100 6.95 22.39 -16.71
CA HIS A 100 6.81 22.29 -15.26
C HIS A 100 8.15 22.45 -14.54
N ALA A 101 9.03 23.30 -15.11
CA ALA A 101 10.31 23.61 -14.49
C ALA A 101 10.10 24.42 -13.20
N PHE A 102 10.79 24.04 -12.14
CA PHE A 102 10.80 24.78 -10.88
C PHE A 102 11.49 26.15 -11.05
N MET A 103 12.57 26.17 -11.84
CA MET A 103 13.31 27.37 -12.15
C MET A 103 14.02 27.25 -13.51
N TYR A 104 14.52 28.37 -14.02
CA TYR A 104 15.40 28.40 -15.18
C TYR A 104 16.71 29.13 -14.86
N LEU A 105 17.76 28.81 -15.61
CA LEU A 105 19.07 29.45 -15.52
C LEU A 105 19.53 29.84 -16.91
N GLU A 106 20.02 31.07 -17.05
CA GLU A 106 20.50 31.60 -18.33
C GLU A 106 21.94 31.14 -18.58
N LYS A 107 22.23 30.71 -19.81
CA LYS A 107 23.57 30.39 -20.28
C LYS A 107 24.22 31.60 -20.97
N PRO A 108 25.51 31.87 -20.71
CA PRO A 108 26.48 31.13 -19.90
C PRO A 108 26.29 31.35 -18.38
N CYS A 109 26.25 30.26 -17.60
CA CYS A 109 26.08 30.32 -16.16
C CYS A 109 27.43 30.56 -15.47
N LYS A 110 27.50 31.50 -14.53
CA LYS A 110 28.64 31.61 -13.62
C LYS A 110 28.64 30.45 -12.61
N PRO A 111 29.80 29.98 -12.17
CA PRO A 111 29.87 28.91 -11.17
C PRO A 111 29.09 29.23 -9.88
N THR A 112 29.06 30.49 -9.45
CA THR A 112 28.29 30.97 -8.29
C THR A 112 26.78 30.83 -8.49
N ASP A 113 26.28 31.17 -9.67
CA ASP A 113 24.86 31.15 -10.00
C ASP A 113 24.39 29.70 -10.12
N LEU A 114 25.23 28.82 -10.69
CA LEU A 114 24.96 27.40 -10.79
C LEU A 114 24.96 26.71 -9.41
N ALA A 115 25.87 27.12 -8.51
CA ALA A 115 25.90 26.61 -7.14
C ALA A 115 24.63 27.03 -6.36
N SER A 116 24.23 28.31 -6.47
CA SER A 116 23.02 28.82 -5.83
C SER A 116 21.75 28.15 -6.38
N ALA A 117 21.69 27.92 -7.69
CA ALA A 117 20.58 27.20 -8.32
C ALA A 117 20.50 25.74 -7.87
N MET A 118 21.64 25.05 -7.74
CA MET A 118 21.72 23.69 -7.22
C MET A 118 21.21 23.62 -5.77
N GLU A 119 21.65 24.52 -4.90
CA GLU A 119 21.22 24.59 -3.50
C GLU A 119 19.72 24.84 -3.39
N THR A 120 19.19 25.75 -4.19
CA THR A 120 17.75 26.06 -4.25
C THR A 120 16.95 24.87 -4.76
N ALA A 121 17.43 24.18 -5.81
CA ALA A 121 16.80 22.98 -6.35
C ALA A 121 16.79 21.81 -5.36
N LEU A 122 17.90 21.58 -4.66
CA LEU A 122 17.98 20.55 -3.60
C LEU A 122 17.04 20.87 -2.43
N SER A 123 16.99 22.13 -2.00
CA SER A 123 16.04 22.56 -0.97
C SER A 123 14.59 22.30 -1.38
N HIS A 124 14.25 22.58 -2.65
CA HIS A 124 12.92 22.28 -3.20
C HIS A 124 12.66 20.77 -3.24
N HIS A 125 13.61 19.95 -3.69
CA HIS A 125 13.52 18.50 -3.65
C HIS A 125 13.23 17.99 -2.24
N ILE A 126 13.99 18.45 -1.24
CA ILE A 126 13.80 18.07 0.16
C ILE A 126 12.40 18.47 0.65
N GLN A 127 11.91 19.64 0.25
CA GLN A 127 10.56 20.08 0.63
C GLN A 127 9.48 19.19 0.01
N LEU A 128 9.58 18.89 -1.30
CA LEU A 128 8.65 17.97 -1.98
C LEU A 128 8.66 16.58 -1.33
N ALA A 129 9.84 16.08 -0.96
CA ALA A 129 9.96 14.78 -0.27
C ALA A 129 9.31 14.81 1.12
N LYS A 130 9.48 15.89 1.88
CA LYS A 130 8.85 16.08 3.20
C LYS A 130 7.32 16.16 3.09
N ASP A 131 6.80 16.94 2.14
CA ASP A 131 5.37 17.11 1.93
C ASP A 131 4.72 15.78 1.56
N ARG A 132 5.36 15.01 0.68
CA ARG A 132 4.90 13.67 0.32
C ARG A 132 4.94 12.70 1.49
N ALA A 133 6.04 12.67 2.25
CA ALA A 133 6.16 11.82 3.43
C ALA A 133 5.08 12.15 4.49
N LEU A 134 4.76 13.44 4.66
CA LEU A 134 3.70 13.89 5.55
C LEU A 134 2.33 13.38 5.07
N LEU A 135 2.02 13.52 3.78
CA LEU A 135 0.78 13.01 3.19
C LEU A 135 0.66 11.49 3.34
N GLU A 136 1.73 10.74 3.02
CA GLU A 136 1.75 9.28 3.15
C GLU A 136 1.57 8.85 4.61
N ARG A 137 2.23 9.53 5.56
CA ARG A 137 2.09 9.26 6.99
C ARG A 137 0.69 9.57 7.51
N THR A 138 0.09 10.68 7.07
CA THR A 138 -1.28 11.08 7.45
C THR A 138 -2.29 10.07 6.92
N LEU A 139 -2.15 9.66 5.64
CA LEU A 139 -3.00 8.64 5.04
C LEU A 139 -2.87 7.30 5.78
N ALA A 140 -1.65 6.85 6.05
CA ALA A 140 -1.41 5.61 6.78
C ALA A 140 -2.04 5.64 8.18
N GLY A 141 -1.95 6.78 8.88
CA GLY A 141 -2.60 7.00 10.17
C GLY A 141 -4.12 6.95 10.09
N SER A 142 -4.71 7.59 9.08
CA SER A 142 -6.16 7.59 8.85
C SER A 142 -6.71 6.20 8.50
N VAL A 143 -6.02 5.48 7.61
CA VAL A 143 -6.39 4.10 7.25
C VAL A 143 -6.27 3.18 8.46
N LYS A 144 -5.19 3.32 9.25
CA LYS A 144 -5.03 2.56 10.51
C LYS A 144 -6.18 2.81 11.48
N LEU A 145 -6.59 4.08 11.67
CA LEU A 145 -7.74 4.43 12.50
C LEU A 145 -9.03 3.75 12.01
N LEU A 146 -9.31 3.77 10.71
CA LEU A 146 -10.46 3.08 10.13
C LEU A 146 -10.44 1.58 10.41
N ILE A 147 -9.27 0.94 10.25
CA ILE A 147 -9.08 -0.49 10.53
C ILE A 147 -9.30 -0.77 12.03
N ASP A 148 -8.74 0.05 12.93
CA ASP A 148 -8.93 -0.09 14.37
C ASP A 148 -10.42 0.06 14.76
N MET A 149 -11.13 1.02 14.15
CA MET A 149 -12.59 1.18 14.36
C MET A 149 -13.37 -0.04 13.87
N LEU A 150 -13.05 -0.57 12.68
CA LEU A 150 -13.67 -1.80 12.18
C LEU A 150 -13.43 -2.99 13.12
N ALA A 151 -12.21 -3.14 13.64
CA ALA A 151 -11.89 -4.19 14.61
C ALA A 151 -12.66 -4.03 15.93
N LEU A 152 -12.89 -2.76 16.36
CA LEU A 152 -13.64 -2.47 17.59
C LEU A 152 -15.13 -2.74 17.45
N PHE A 153 -15.75 -2.33 16.34
CA PHE A 153 -17.20 -2.41 16.17
C PHE A 153 -17.68 -3.70 15.50
N HIS A 154 -16.79 -4.35 14.71
CA HIS A 154 -17.07 -5.58 13.96
C HIS A 154 -15.97 -6.62 14.14
N PRO A 155 -15.68 -7.07 15.38
CA PRO A 155 -14.53 -7.96 15.65
C PRO A 155 -14.62 -9.29 14.88
N GLU A 156 -15.82 -9.84 14.68
CA GLU A 156 -15.99 -11.08 13.91
C GLU A 156 -15.64 -10.92 12.43
N ALA A 157 -16.05 -9.80 11.81
CA ALA A 157 -15.68 -9.52 10.42
C ALA A 157 -14.17 -9.27 10.30
N PHE A 158 -13.57 -8.64 11.31
CA PHE A 158 -12.15 -8.38 11.35
C PHE A 158 -11.31 -9.66 11.55
N ARG A 159 -11.80 -10.65 12.28
CA ARG A 159 -11.10 -11.95 12.47
C ARG A 159 -10.70 -12.60 11.14
N ARG A 160 -11.58 -12.49 10.12
CA ARG A 160 -11.30 -12.96 8.77
C ARG A 160 -10.06 -12.29 8.16
N THR A 161 -9.94 -10.98 8.32
CA THR A 161 -8.90 -10.21 7.62
C THR A 161 -7.49 -10.62 7.99
N THR A 162 -7.25 -10.97 9.25
CA THR A 162 -5.92 -11.40 9.71
C THR A 162 -5.47 -12.68 9.03
N THR A 163 -6.36 -13.68 8.94
CA THR A 163 -6.05 -14.95 8.27
C THR A 163 -5.93 -14.75 6.76
N VAL A 164 -6.89 -14.06 6.15
CA VAL A 164 -6.88 -13.78 4.70
C VAL A 164 -5.66 -12.94 4.30
N ARG A 165 -5.22 -11.99 5.15
CA ARG A 165 -4.00 -11.20 4.89
C ARG A 165 -2.76 -12.08 4.82
N LYS A 166 -2.58 -13.01 5.78
CA LYS A 166 -1.46 -13.96 5.75
C LYS A 166 -1.46 -14.81 4.47
N GLN A 167 -2.62 -15.32 4.10
CA GLN A 167 -2.80 -16.12 2.88
C GLN A 167 -2.53 -15.30 1.61
N ALA A 168 -3.06 -14.06 1.54
CA ALA A 168 -2.86 -13.16 0.43
C ALA A 168 -1.37 -12.82 0.22
N LEU A 169 -0.62 -12.57 1.30
CA LEU A 169 0.82 -12.31 1.22
C LEU A 169 1.62 -13.53 0.77
N ARG A 170 1.23 -14.75 1.19
CA ARG A 170 1.84 -15.99 0.67
C ARG A 170 1.62 -16.15 -0.82
N LEU A 171 0.39 -15.90 -1.30
CA LEU A 171 0.08 -15.92 -2.73
C LEU A 171 0.82 -14.81 -3.50
N ALA A 172 0.85 -13.60 -2.97
CA ALA A 172 1.57 -12.48 -3.58
C ALA A 172 3.07 -12.79 -3.78
N LYS A 173 3.69 -13.44 -2.80
CA LYS A 173 5.08 -13.89 -2.90
C LYS A 173 5.27 -14.93 -4.02
N ARG A 174 4.38 -15.89 -4.14
CA ARG A 174 4.41 -16.93 -5.21
C ARG A 174 4.13 -16.34 -6.60
N LEU A 175 3.31 -15.30 -6.66
CA LEU A 175 3.01 -14.54 -7.90
C LEU A 175 4.11 -13.54 -8.27
N GLY A 176 5.16 -13.37 -7.45
CA GLY A 176 6.23 -12.39 -7.69
C GLY A 176 5.77 -10.94 -7.57
N MET A 177 4.70 -10.65 -6.83
CA MET A 177 4.21 -9.28 -6.63
C MET A 177 5.19 -8.49 -5.78
N ARG A 178 5.81 -7.45 -6.37
CA ARG A 178 6.77 -6.59 -5.65
C ARG A 178 6.11 -5.56 -4.72
N LYS A 179 4.90 -5.11 -5.06
CA LYS A 179 4.12 -4.13 -4.30
C LYS A 179 2.86 -4.80 -3.78
N THR A 180 2.77 -5.00 -2.47
CA THR A 180 1.65 -5.69 -1.81
C THR A 180 0.70 -4.74 -1.10
N TRP A 181 1.01 -3.45 -1.04
CA TRP A 181 0.25 -2.45 -0.28
C TRP A 181 -1.24 -2.42 -0.66
N GLU A 182 -1.56 -2.35 -1.97
CA GLU A 182 -2.95 -2.34 -2.45
C GLU A 182 -3.70 -3.62 -2.07
N LEU A 183 -3.03 -4.78 -2.14
CA LEU A 183 -3.60 -6.06 -1.73
C LEU A 183 -3.87 -6.09 -0.22
N GLU A 184 -2.90 -5.67 0.59
CA GLU A 184 -3.04 -5.63 2.04
C GLU A 184 -4.17 -4.69 2.46
N MET A 185 -4.21 -3.49 1.91
CA MET A 185 -5.29 -2.53 2.18
C MET A 185 -6.65 -3.07 1.77
N SER A 186 -6.75 -3.74 0.61
CA SER A 186 -7.99 -4.34 0.15
C SER A 186 -8.48 -5.44 1.10
N VAL A 187 -7.58 -6.29 1.62
CA VAL A 187 -7.94 -7.30 2.61
C VAL A 187 -8.40 -6.63 3.91
N MET A 188 -7.62 -5.67 4.43
CA MET A 188 -7.89 -5.05 5.73
C MET A 188 -9.17 -4.22 5.74
N LEU A 189 -9.55 -3.61 4.62
CA LEU A 189 -10.77 -2.83 4.46
C LEU A 189 -11.98 -3.64 3.96
N SER A 190 -11.80 -4.92 3.60
CA SER A 190 -12.89 -5.78 3.14
C SER A 190 -14.06 -5.95 4.13
N PRO A 191 -13.86 -5.86 5.49
CA PRO A 191 -14.98 -5.90 6.42
C PRO A 191 -15.90 -4.69 6.35
N LEU A 192 -15.47 -3.58 5.73
CA LEU A 192 -16.29 -2.37 5.64
C LEU A 192 -17.63 -2.65 4.94
N GLY A 193 -17.63 -3.47 3.90
CA GLY A 193 -18.85 -3.89 3.22
C GLY A 193 -19.83 -4.62 4.15
N GLU A 194 -19.32 -5.48 5.01
CA GLU A 194 -20.15 -6.19 5.99
C GLU A 194 -20.60 -5.26 7.13
N ALA A 195 -19.73 -4.33 7.56
CA ALA A 195 -20.04 -3.38 8.62
C ALA A 195 -21.22 -2.45 8.27
N LEU A 196 -21.49 -2.25 6.98
CA LEU A 196 -22.62 -1.46 6.48
C LEU A 196 -23.94 -2.25 6.46
N LEU A 197 -23.93 -3.55 6.72
CA LEU A 197 -25.09 -4.41 6.65
C LEU A 197 -25.71 -4.67 8.04
N PRO A 198 -27.04 -4.83 8.14
CA PRO A 198 -27.68 -5.32 9.34
C PRO A 198 -27.13 -6.70 9.74
N LYS A 199 -26.80 -6.86 11.03
CA LYS A 199 -26.24 -8.13 11.56
C LYS A 199 -27.07 -9.36 11.20
N GLN A 200 -28.39 -9.23 11.15
CA GLN A 200 -29.31 -10.30 10.81
C GLN A 200 -29.15 -10.80 9.36
N ILE A 201 -28.92 -9.87 8.41
CA ILE A 201 -28.69 -10.21 7.00
C ILE A 201 -27.35 -10.95 6.86
N ILE A 202 -26.31 -10.48 7.53
CA ILE A 202 -25.00 -11.13 7.55
C ILE A 202 -25.09 -12.53 8.11
N ALA A 203 -25.78 -12.71 9.25
CA ALA A 203 -25.95 -14.01 9.88
C ALA A 203 -26.68 -15.01 8.98
N ARG A 204 -27.76 -14.56 8.29
CA ARG A 204 -28.48 -15.40 7.33
C ARG A 204 -27.63 -15.76 6.11
N TYR A 205 -26.92 -14.77 5.55
CA TYR A 205 -26.03 -14.97 4.42
C TYR A 205 -24.93 -16.01 4.74
N ARG A 206 -24.27 -15.86 5.89
CA ARG A 206 -23.21 -16.78 6.35
C ARG A 206 -23.72 -18.19 6.61
N ALA A 207 -24.96 -18.31 7.10
CA ALA A 207 -25.61 -19.62 7.33
C ALA A 207 -26.20 -20.24 6.05
N ALA A 208 -25.88 -19.69 4.89
CA ALA A 208 -26.45 -20.09 3.57
C ALA A 208 -27.99 -20.19 3.57
N ARG A 209 -28.67 -19.41 4.44
CA ARG A 209 -30.13 -19.35 4.47
C ARG A 209 -30.66 -18.47 3.34
N SER A 210 -31.88 -18.78 2.88
CA SER A 210 -32.55 -17.97 1.85
C SER A 210 -32.74 -16.54 2.33
N LEU A 211 -32.31 -15.58 1.52
CA LEU A 211 -32.55 -14.15 1.73
C LEU A 211 -33.83 -13.74 0.98
N THR A 212 -34.61 -12.86 1.57
CA THR A 212 -35.70 -12.18 0.87
C THR A 212 -35.14 -11.28 -0.25
N GLU A 213 -35.97 -10.88 -1.18
CA GLU A 213 -35.57 -9.96 -2.25
C GLU A 213 -35.05 -8.62 -1.72
N GLN A 214 -35.67 -8.10 -0.67
CA GLN A 214 -35.22 -6.87 0.00
C GLN A 214 -33.84 -7.05 0.65
N GLU A 215 -33.62 -8.15 1.37
CA GLU A 215 -32.33 -8.46 1.99
C GLU A 215 -31.21 -8.64 0.94
N ARG A 216 -31.53 -9.27 -0.18
CA ARG A 216 -30.61 -9.43 -1.31
C ARG A 216 -30.25 -8.09 -1.93
N ASN A 217 -31.24 -7.20 -2.15
CA ASN A 217 -31.00 -5.84 -2.64
C ASN A 217 -30.11 -5.02 -1.70
N ILE A 218 -30.26 -5.18 -0.38
CA ILE A 218 -29.39 -4.52 0.61
C ILE A 218 -27.96 -5.09 0.50
N LEU A 219 -27.82 -6.40 0.41
CA LEU A 219 -26.53 -7.06 0.25
C LEU A 219 -25.80 -6.61 -1.03
N ASP A 220 -26.52 -6.56 -2.16
CA ASP A 220 -25.98 -6.17 -3.46
C ASP A 220 -25.55 -4.68 -3.52
N ARG A 221 -26.10 -3.82 -2.66
CA ARG A 221 -25.71 -2.41 -2.55
C ARG A 221 -24.44 -2.19 -1.72
N SER A 222 -24.08 -3.10 -0.84
CA SER A 222 -22.94 -2.96 0.06
C SER A 222 -21.60 -2.69 -0.66
N PRO A 223 -21.25 -3.37 -1.76
CA PRO A 223 -20.02 -3.07 -2.51
C PRO A 223 -20.02 -1.66 -3.13
N VAL A 224 -21.17 -1.16 -3.57
CA VAL A 224 -21.30 0.22 -4.10
C VAL A 224 -21.03 1.23 -2.99
N GLN A 225 -21.67 1.05 -1.83
CA GLN A 225 -21.47 1.92 -0.69
C GLN A 225 -20.01 1.91 -0.21
N THR A 226 -19.39 0.75 -0.15
CA THR A 226 -17.97 0.60 0.20
C THR A 226 -17.07 1.38 -0.77
N ARG A 227 -17.31 1.23 -2.09
CA ARG A 227 -16.58 1.99 -3.11
C ARG A 227 -16.76 3.49 -2.93
N ASP A 228 -18.01 3.94 -2.72
CA ASP A 228 -18.33 5.36 -2.59
C ASP A 228 -17.71 6.01 -1.36
N LEU A 229 -17.53 5.27 -0.27
CA LEU A 229 -16.81 5.73 0.91
C LEU A 229 -15.30 5.85 0.68
N LEU A 230 -14.71 4.89 -0.02
CA LEU A 230 -13.25 4.81 -0.15
C LEU A 230 -12.69 5.59 -1.33
N LYS A 231 -13.46 5.78 -2.42
CA LYS A 231 -12.97 6.46 -3.65
C LYS A 231 -12.53 7.90 -3.44
N ASN A 232 -13.02 8.56 -2.38
CA ASN A 232 -12.69 9.95 -2.04
C ASN A 232 -11.44 10.07 -1.15
N ILE A 233 -10.86 8.95 -0.74
CA ILE A 233 -9.64 8.94 0.05
C ILE A 233 -8.46 8.79 -0.92
N PRO A 234 -7.52 9.77 -0.97
CA PRO A 234 -6.36 9.70 -1.86
C PRO A 234 -5.62 8.37 -1.72
N GLN A 235 -5.18 7.80 -2.84
CA GLN A 235 -4.49 6.51 -2.97
C GLN A 235 -5.36 5.26 -2.69
N LEU A 236 -6.61 5.39 -2.25
CA LEU A 236 -7.53 4.25 -2.07
C LEU A 236 -8.46 4.03 -3.28
N GLU A 237 -8.34 4.80 -4.35
CA GLU A 237 -9.20 4.70 -5.54
C GLU A 237 -9.16 3.28 -6.13
N LYS A 238 -7.96 2.71 -6.30
CA LYS A 238 -7.80 1.34 -6.79
C LYS A 238 -8.28 0.30 -5.79
N VAL A 239 -8.00 0.52 -4.49
CA VAL A 239 -8.48 -0.36 -3.41
C VAL A 239 -10.01 -0.40 -3.40
N SER A 240 -10.66 0.74 -3.58
CA SER A 240 -12.12 0.85 -3.67
C SER A 240 -12.68 0.03 -4.84
N GLU A 241 -12.02 0.06 -6.00
CA GLU A 241 -12.41 -0.70 -7.17
C GLU A 241 -12.18 -2.22 -7.00
N TYR A 242 -11.07 -2.62 -6.37
CA TYR A 242 -10.82 -4.03 -6.06
C TYR A 242 -11.88 -4.60 -5.11
N LEU A 243 -12.28 -3.83 -4.11
CA LEU A 243 -13.34 -4.22 -3.18
C LEU A 243 -14.71 -4.29 -3.86
N PHE A 244 -15.00 -3.33 -4.75
CA PHE A 244 -16.23 -3.33 -5.54
C PHE A 244 -16.35 -4.58 -6.43
N LEU A 245 -15.24 -5.03 -7.02
CA LEU A 245 -15.17 -6.19 -7.90
C LEU A 245 -14.89 -7.51 -7.16
N SER A 246 -14.68 -7.51 -5.85
CA SER A 246 -14.34 -8.71 -5.09
C SER A 246 -15.47 -9.76 -5.02
N GLY A 247 -16.70 -9.36 -5.29
CA GLY A 247 -17.85 -10.27 -5.44
C GLY A 247 -18.02 -10.87 -6.83
N ARG A 248 -17.25 -10.39 -7.83
CA ARG A 248 -17.39 -10.80 -9.22
C ARG A 248 -16.71 -12.15 -9.48
N GLY A 249 -17.45 -13.11 -10.01
CA GLY A 249 -16.90 -14.41 -10.42
C GLY A 249 -16.12 -14.29 -11.73
N PHE A 250 -15.11 -15.15 -11.90
CA PHE A 250 -14.30 -15.22 -13.12
C PHE A 250 -15.14 -15.52 -14.37
N ASP A 251 -16.21 -16.29 -14.20
CA ASP A 251 -17.20 -16.61 -15.23
C ASP A 251 -18.20 -15.47 -15.52
N GLY A 252 -18.07 -14.34 -14.84
CA GLY A 252 -18.98 -13.21 -14.96
C GLY A 252 -20.22 -13.30 -14.06
N SER A 253 -20.31 -14.29 -13.19
CA SER A 253 -21.36 -14.36 -12.17
C SER A 253 -21.10 -13.39 -11.00
N GLY A 254 -22.09 -13.19 -10.15
CA GLY A 254 -21.97 -12.33 -8.97
C GLY A 254 -22.13 -10.84 -9.28
N PHE A 255 -21.70 -10.00 -8.33
CA PHE A 255 -21.84 -8.54 -8.40
C PHE A 255 -20.50 -7.88 -8.72
N PRO A 256 -20.51 -6.79 -9.51
CA PRO A 256 -21.60 -6.14 -10.25
C PRO A 256 -22.04 -6.97 -11.47
N LYS A 257 -23.33 -6.95 -11.82
CA LYS A 257 -23.87 -7.78 -12.90
C LYS A 257 -23.27 -7.47 -14.29
N ASP A 258 -23.02 -6.17 -14.54
CA ASP A 258 -22.45 -5.67 -15.81
C ASP A 258 -20.94 -5.42 -15.71
N GLY A 259 -20.25 -6.14 -14.82
CA GLY A 259 -18.81 -5.98 -14.59
C GLY A 259 -17.96 -6.79 -15.57
N PRO A 260 -16.62 -6.63 -15.48
CA PRO A 260 -15.66 -7.36 -16.29
C PRO A 260 -15.72 -8.87 -16.03
N THR A 261 -15.12 -9.68 -16.93
CA THR A 261 -15.06 -11.14 -16.81
C THR A 261 -13.64 -11.66 -17.02
N GLY A 262 -13.35 -12.83 -16.50
CA GLY A 262 -12.08 -13.49 -16.73
C GLY A 262 -10.89 -12.66 -16.25
N LYS A 263 -9.90 -12.49 -17.11
CA LYS A 263 -8.66 -11.74 -16.81
C LYS A 263 -8.84 -10.23 -16.78
N GLU A 264 -9.94 -9.69 -17.26
CA GLU A 264 -10.27 -8.28 -17.15
C GLU A 264 -10.58 -7.87 -15.71
N ILE A 265 -11.01 -8.83 -14.87
CA ILE A 265 -11.14 -8.60 -13.43
C ILE A 265 -9.73 -8.42 -12.84
N PRO A 266 -9.44 -7.32 -12.12
CA PRO A 266 -8.14 -7.10 -11.52
C PRO A 266 -7.66 -8.28 -10.67
N MET A 267 -6.38 -8.62 -10.75
CA MET A 267 -5.78 -9.75 -10.03
C MET A 267 -6.11 -9.73 -8.53
N ILE A 268 -6.03 -8.56 -7.90
CA ILE A 268 -6.32 -8.39 -6.46
C ILE A 268 -7.78 -8.74 -6.16
N ALA A 269 -8.73 -8.32 -6.98
CA ALA A 269 -10.14 -8.66 -6.81
C ALA A 269 -10.39 -10.18 -6.93
N ARG A 270 -9.71 -10.86 -7.87
CA ARG A 270 -9.75 -12.33 -8.00
C ARG A 270 -9.18 -13.06 -6.79
N ILE A 271 -8.06 -12.54 -6.23
CA ILE A 271 -7.46 -13.07 -4.99
C ILE A 271 -8.43 -12.88 -3.81
N LEU A 272 -9.02 -11.69 -3.66
CA LEU A 272 -10.00 -11.41 -2.60
C LEU A 272 -11.20 -12.36 -2.68
N LYS A 273 -11.77 -12.53 -3.88
CA LYS A 273 -12.88 -13.47 -4.12
C LYS A 273 -12.54 -14.87 -3.65
N LEU A 274 -11.42 -15.40 -4.12
CA LEU A 274 -10.96 -16.76 -3.80
C LEU A 274 -10.75 -16.94 -2.29
N LEU A 275 -9.98 -16.05 -1.66
CA LEU A 275 -9.63 -16.17 -0.25
C LEU A 275 -10.82 -15.92 0.67
N THR A 276 -11.74 -15.05 0.30
CA THR A 276 -12.99 -14.82 1.05
C THR A 276 -13.88 -16.04 1.02
N ASP A 277 -14.05 -16.65 -0.13
CA ASP A 277 -14.89 -17.86 -0.28
C ASP A 277 -14.24 -19.08 0.41
N LEU A 278 -12.89 -19.21 0.36
CA LEU A 278 -12.17 -20.22 1.15
C LEU A 278 -12.38 -20.04 2.66
N TRP A 279 -12.34 -18.79 3.15
CA TRP A 279 -12.64 -18.50 4.55
C TRP A 279 -14.04 -18.96 4.93
N TYR A 280 -15.06 -18.66 4.10
CA TYR A 280 -16.43 -19.08 4.41
C TYR A 280 -16.62 -20.61 4.34
N ALA A 281 -15.84 -21.31 3.51
CA ALA A 281 -15.87 -22.78 3.45
C ALA A 281 -15.25 -23.43 4.69
N SER A 282 -14.25 -22.81 5.34
CA SER A 282 -13.59 -23.34 6.56
C SER A 282 -13.14 -22.21 7.51
N PRO A 283 -14.08 -21.60 8.26
CA PRO A 283 -13.78 -20.40 9.08
C PRO A 283 -12.86 -20.67 10.28
N GLU A 284 -12.92 -21.86 10.84
CA GLU A 284 -12.25 -22.22 12.08
C GLU A 284 -10.86 -22.85 11.88
N SER A 285 -10.75 -23.71 10.88
CA SER A 285 -9.57 -24.55 10.64
C SER A 285 -8.57 -23.91 9.67
N GLY A 286 -8.96 -22.84 8.96
CA GLY A 286 -8.21 -22.29 7.82
C GLY A 286 -8.43 -23.10 6.53
N PRO A 287 -7.75 -22.79 5.43
CA PRO A 287 -7.94 -23.47 4.15
C PRO A 287 -7.41 -24.91 4.26
N ASP A 288 -8.31 -25.86 4.26
CA ASP A 288 -8.04 -27.28 4.20
C ASP A 288 -8.49 -27.89 2.84
N ALA A 289 -8.19 -29.18 2.64
CA ALA A 289 -8.57 -29.87 1.40
C ALA A 289 -10.08 -29.84 1.16
N ALA A 290 -10.91 -29.94 2.19
CA ALA A 290 -12.36 -29.93 2.09
C ALA A 290 -12.87 -28.55 1.65
N ALA A 291 -12.26 -27.44 2.13
CA ALA A 291 -12.59 -26.10 1.66
C ALA A 291 -12.29 -25.92 0.16
N PHE A 292 -11.16 -26.43 -0.33
CA PHE A 292 -10.86 -26.40 -1.76
C PHE A 292 -11.79 -27.28 -2.59
N GLU A 293 -12.20 -28.44 -2.08
CA GLU A 293 -13.21 -29.28 -2.74
C GLU A 293 -14.55 -28.57 -2.84
N ALA A 294 -15.00 -27.88 -1.78
CA ALA A 294 -16.23 -27.10 -1.80
C ALA A 294 -16.20 -26.00 -2.87
N LEU A 295 -15.06 -25.33 -3.08
CA LEU A 295 -14.91 -24.34 -4.15
C LEU A 295 -14.92 -24.97 -5.55
N THR A 296 -14.44 -26.21 -5.68
CA THR A 296 -14.36 -26.93 -6.94
C THR A 296 -15.76 -27.23 -7.52
N ILE A 297 -16.80 -27.30 -6.68
CA ILE A 297 -18.21 -27.45 -7.15
C ILE A 297 -18.58 -26.29 -8.10
N ASN A 298 -18.09 -25.10 -7.84
CA ASN A 298 -18.33 -23.89 -8.63
C ASN A 298 -17.04 -23.32 -9.23
N LYS A 299 -16.11 -24.17 -9.67
CA LYS A 299 -14.76 -23.79 -10.13
C LYS A 299 -14.72 -22.68 -11.18
N ARG A 300 -15.78 -22.52 -12.00
CA ARG A 300 -15.87 -21.47 -13.02
C ARG A 300 -15.88 -20.06 -12.44
N LYS A 301 -16.27 -19.91 -11.16
CA LYS A 301 -16.24 -18.60 -10.45
C LYS A 301 -14.85 -18.12 -10.10
N TYR A 302 -13.84 -18.97 -10.18
CA TYR A 302 -12.48 -18.66 -9.79
C TYR A 302 -11.54 -18.72 -10.98
N ASP A 303 -10.49 -17.90 -10.92
CA ASP A 303 -9.38 -17.99 -11.87
C ASP A 303 -8.68 -19.34 -11.68
N PRO A 304 -8.64 -20.21 -12.72
CA PRO A 304 -8.06 -21.55 -12.58
C PRO A 304 -6.60 -21.53 -12.10
N MET A 305 -5.79 -20.60 -12.65
CA MET A 305 -4.40 -20.46 -12.25
C MET A 305 -4.27 -20.07 -10.77
N LEU A 306 -5.09 -19.13 -10.30
CA LEU A 306 -5.07 -18.72 -8.89
C LEU A 306 -5.60 -19.80 -7.96
N LEU A 307 -6.61 -20.57 -8.38
CA LEU A 307 -7.17 -21.67 -7.58
C LEU A 307 -6.12 -22.77 -7.36
N ASP A 308 -5.41 -23.18 -8.42
CA ASP A 308 -4.36 -24.19 -8.35
C ASP A 308 -3.17 -23.68 -7.53
N LEU A 309 -2.70 -22.46 -7.79
CA LEU A 309 -1.63 -21.84 -7.02
C LEU A 309 -1.98 -21.70 -5.53
N ALA A 310 -3.21 -21.33 -5.21
CA ALA A 310 -3.67 -21.20 -3.84
C ALA A 310 -3.71 -22.58 -3.15
N ARG A 311 -4.18 -23.62 -3.82
CA ARG A 311 -4.17 -24.99 -3.31
C ARG A 311 -2.75 -25.42 -2.93
N ASP A 312 -1.81 -25.29 -3.85
CA ASP A 312 -0.41 -25.65 -3.65
C ASP A 312 0.24 -24.82 -2.52
N THR A 313 -0.04 -23.49 -2.50
CA THR A 313 0.60 -22.59 -1.53
C THR A 313 0.03 -22.71 -0.13
N LEU A 314 -1.28 -22.94 0.00
CA LEU A 314 -1.96 -22.86 1.29
C LEU A 314 -2.12 -24.22 1.97
N LEU A 315 -2.11 -25.33 1.20
CA LEU A 315 -2.10 -26.69 1.75
C LEU A 315 -0.70 -27.17 2.11
N ASP A 316 0.36 -26.63 1.47
CA ASP A 316 1.73 -26.90 1.89
C ASP A 316 1.96 -26.34 3.29
N ASN A 317 2.08 -27.22 4.26
CA ASN A 317 2.52 -26.88 5.61
C ASN A 317 4.00 -26.51 5.61
N VAL A 318 4.32 -25.29 5.16
CA VAL A 318 5.65 -24.72 5.42
C VAL A 318 5.65 -24.20 6.84
N PRO A 319 6.46 -24.77 7.77
CA PRO A 319 6.61 -24.21 9.10
C PRO A 319 7.10 -22.76 8.96
N GLU A 320 6.36 -21.79 9.47
CA GLU A 320 6.90 -20.44 9.66
C GLU A 320 8.00 -20.52 10.72
N GLU A 321 9.24 -20.70 10.28
CA GLU A 321 10.41 -20.59 11.15
C GLU A 321 10.63 -19.13 11.56
N ARG A 322 9.94 -18.72 12.58
CA ARG A 322 10.44 -17.75 13.58
C ARG A 322 9.90 -18.22 14.92
N LYS A 323 10.79 -18.48 15.90
CA LYS A 323 10.44 -18.67 17.30
C LYS A 323 9.73 -17.41 17.78
N LYS A 324 8.40 -17.41 17.65
CA LYS A 324 7.55 -16.35 18.16
C LYS A 324 7.43 -16.56 19.65
N LEU A 325 7.74 -15.54 20.43
CA LEU A 325 7.61 -15.62 21.87
C LEU A 325 6.13 -15.55 22.21
N VAL A 326 5.56 -16.70 22.59
CA VAL A 326 4.19 -16.76 23.10
C VAL A 326 4.25 -16.39 24.58
N ALA A 327 3.50 -15.36 24.96
CA ALA A 327 3.38 -14.93 26.35
C ALA A 327 1.91 -15.03 26.80
N GLU A 328 1.70 -15.55 28.00
CA GLU A 328 0.41 -15.47 28.69
C GLU A 328 0.42 -14.23 29.57
N CYS A 329 -0.46 -13.30 29.26
CA CYS A 329 -0.49 -11.98 29.88
C CYS A 329 -1.85 -11.69 30.53
N TYR A 330 -1.80 -11.07 31.70
CA TYR A 330 -2.97 -10.36 32.21
C TYR A 330 -3.11 -9.01 31.47
N ILE A 331 -4.33 -8.48 31.41
CA ILE A 331 -4.62 -7.25 30.65
C ILE A 331 -3.65 -6.11 31.00
N ARG A 332 -3.31 -5.94 32.28
CA ARG A 332 -2.33 -4.95 32.77
C ARG A 332 -0.91 -5.10 32.24
N SER A 333 -0.58 -6.28 31.71
CA SER A 333 0.76 -6.59 31.17
C SER A 333 0.81 -6.63 29.66
N LEU A 334 -0.31 -6.35 28.98
CA LEU A 334 -0.39 -6.22 27.53
C LEU A 334 0.33 -4.97 27.07
N ARG A 335 0.95 -5.04 25.90
CA ARG A 335 1.72 -3.94 25.30
C ARG A 335 1.21 -3.61 23.90
N PRO A 336 1.25 -2.34 23.49
CA PRO A 336 1.05 -1.99 22.08
C PRO A 336 2.05 -2.78 21.20
N GLY A 337 1.53 -3.40 20.13
CA GLY A 337 2.31 -4.28 19.25
C GLY A 337 2.21 -5.77 19.56
N ASP A 338 1.73 -6.17 20.74
CA ASP A 338 1.37 -7.58 21.01
C ASP A 338 0.26 -8.02 20.04
N VAL A 339 0.31 -9.26 19.56
CA VAL A 339 -0.71 -9.83 18.66
C VAL A 339 -1.45 -10.94 19.38
N LEU A 340 -2.78 -10.85 19.45
CA LEU A 340 -3.62 -11.88 20.09
C LEU A 340 -3.48 -13.23 19.37
N ILE A 341 -3.19 -14.30 20.12
CA ILE A 341 -3.17 -15.66 19.60
C ILE A 341 -4.56 -16.26 19.58
N ASP A 342 -5.35 -15.96 20.61
CA ASP A 342 -6.74 -16.40 20.76
C ASP A 342 -7.70 -15.22 20.74
N ASP A 343 -9.00 -15.53 20.58
CA ASP A 343 -10.06 -14.56 20.73
C ASP A 343 -10.16 -14.10 22.19
N ALA A 344 -10.16 -12.79 22.43
CA ALA A 344 -10.43 -12.22 23.74
C ALA A 344 -11.95 -12.16 23.96
N LEU A 345 -12.47 -13.00 24.85
CA LEU A 345 -13.89 -13.13 25.17
C LEU A 345 -14.20 -12.53 26.54
N THR A 346 -15.46 -12.12 26.75
CA THR A 346 -15.96 -11.85 28.08
C THR A 346 -15.88 -13.09 28.97
N GLU A 347 -15.89 -12.93 30.29
CA GLU A 347 -15.71 -14.03 31.26
C GLU A 347 -16.76 -15.13 31.08
N ASN A 348 -17.99 -14.78 30.75
CA ASN A 348 -19.06 -15.71 30.42
C ASN A 348 -18.91 -16.39 29.06
N GLY A 349 -17.98 -15.92 28.22
CA GLY A 349 -17.68 -16.48 26.89
C GLY A 349 -18.67 -16.15 25.78
N HIS A 350 -19.68 -15.33 26.05
CA HIS A 350 -20.74 -15.05 25.08
C HIS A 350 -20.45 -13.87 24.14
N GLU A 351 -19.55 -12.97 24.51
CA GLU A 351 -19.24 -11.80 23.70
C GLU A 351 -17.76 -11.76 23.32
N LEU A 352 -17.50 -11.56 22.02
CA LEU A 352 -16.18 -11.36 21.47
C LEU A 352 -15.77 -9.90 21.61
N VAL A 353 -14.75 -9.63 22.43
CA VAL A 353 -14.23 -8.28 22.69
C VAL A 353 -13.22 -7.89 21.60
N LEU A 354 -12.24 -8.76 21.33
CA LEU A 354 -11.27 -8.60 20.25
C LEU A 354 -10.94 -9.97 19.66
N SER A 355 -10.72 -10.02 18.36
CA SER A 355 -10.44 -11.27 17.64
C SER A 355 -8.97 -11.65 17.67
N ARG A 356 -8.68 -12.95 17.61
CA ARG A 356 -7.34 -13.49 17.39
C ARG A 356 -6.64 -12.84 16.20
N GLY A 357 -5.33 -12.68 16.31
CA GLY A 357 -4.49 -12.04 15.29
C GLY A 357 -4.60 -10.52 15.26
N HIS A 358 -5.39 -9.91 16.16
CA HIS A 358 -5.41 -8.46 16.31
C HIS A 358 -4.12 -7.96 16.95
N MET A 359 -3.45 -6.99 16.31
CA MET A 359 -2.31 -6.29 16.90
C MET A 359 -2.84 -5.25 17.89
N LEU A 360 -2.45 -5.36 19.15
CA LEU A 360 -2.91 -4.49 20.20
C LEU A 360 -2.38 -3.07 20.02
N THR A 361 -3.28 -2.11 20.11
CA THR A 361 -3.00 -0.68 20.16
C THR A 361 -3.35 -0.14 21.55
N PRO A 362 -2.89 1.06 21.93
CA PRO A 362 -3.32 1.66 23.20
C PRO A 362 -4.84 1.76 23.33
N THR A 363 -5.55 1.95 22.23
CA THR A 363 -7.03 2.04 22.20
C THR A 363 -7.67 0.68 22.44
N THR A 364 -7.17 -0.39 21.82
CA THR A 364 -7.73 -1.73 21.97
C THR A 364 -7.39 -2.34 23.33
N ILE A 365 -6.24 -2.01 23.92
CA ILE A 365 -5.91 -2.38 25.32
C ILE A 365 -6.90 -1.71 26.28
N ARG A 366 -7.15 -0.41 26.14
CA ARG A 366 -8.19 0.29 26.95
C ARG A 366 -9.56 -0.32 26.78
N ARG A 367 -9.93 -0.79 25.60
CA ARG A 367 -11.19 -1.51 25.40
C ARG A 367 -11.23 -2.79 26.24
N LEU A 368 -10.17 -3.60 26.23
CA LEU A 368 -10.07 -4.81 27.08
C LEU A 368 -10.20 -4.45 28.57
N GLU A 369 -9.57 -3.35 29.01
CA GLU A 369 -9.67 -2.86 30.39
C GLU A 369 -11.12 -2.47 30.74
N HIS A 370 -11.81 -1.73 29.87
CA HIS A 370 -13.21 -1.33 30.10
C HIS A 370 -14.15 -2.54 30.15
N PHE A 371 -13.99 -3.50 29.21
CA PHE A 371 -14.77 -4.74 29.25
C PHE A 371 -14.47 -5.57 30.50
N ASN A 372 -13.20 -5.62 30.91
CA ASN A 372 -12.81 -6.34 32.11
C ASN A 372 -13.44 -5.74 33.39
N GLN A 373 -13.57 -4.41 33.44
CA GLN A 373 -14.25 -3.70 34.55
C GLN A 373 -15.77 -3.91 34.53
N ALA A 374 -16.38 -3.99 33.34
CA ALA A 374 -17.84 -4.05 33.19
C ALA A 374 -18.40 -5.47 33.28
N THR A 375 -17.81 -6.42 32.58
CA THR A 375 -18.35 -7.79 32.38
C THR A 375 -17.33 -8.90 32.67
N GLY A 376 -16.08 -8.54 32.98
CA GLY A 376 -14.96 -9.45 33.03
C GLY A 376 -14.46 -9.87 31.63
N VAL A 377 -13.18 -10.15 31.51
CA VAL A 377 -12.55 -10.72 30.32
C VAL A 377 -11.76 -11.93 30.75
N ARG A 378 -11.86 -13.03 29.99
CA ARG A 378 -11.10 -14.26 30.25
C ARG A 378 -9.62 -13.98 30.24
N GLN A 379 -8.92 -14.39 31.31
CA GLN A 379 -7.48 -14.24 31.50
C GLN A 379 -6.88 -15.54 32.01
N PRO A 380 -5.61 -15.84 31.72
CA PRO A 380 -4.66 -15.00 30.96
C PRO A 380 -4.97 -14.97 29.47
N ILE A 381 -4.53 -13.88 28.80
CA ILE A 381 -4.64 -13.67 27.35
C ILE A 381 -3.32 -14.12 26.73
N ARG A 382 -3.36 -15.00 25.73
CA ARG A 382 -2.17 -15.41 24.99
C ARG A 382 -1.86 -14.44 23.85
N VAL A 383 -0.64 -13.94 23.85
CA VAL A 383 -0.17 -13.00 22.84
C VAL A 383 1.15 -13.45 22.22
N GLU A 384 1.33 -13.13 20.97
CA GLU A 384 2.62 -13.16 20.29
C GLU A 384 3.31 -11.83 20.50
N ARG A 385 4.48 -11.84 21.12
CA ARG A 385 5.29 -10.66 21.39
C ARG A 385 6.53 -10.67 20.51
N HIS A 386 6.75 -9.58 19.78
CA HIS A 386 8.01 -9.40 19.07
C HIS A 386 9.04 -8.88 20.08
N SER A 387 10.17 -9.59 20.21
CA SER A 387 11.33 -9.05 20.93
C SER A 387 11.75 -7.78 20.21
N ALA A 388 11.87 -6.66 20.95
CA ALA A 388 12.58 -5.48 20.46
C ALA A 388 14.00 -5.92 20.06
N PRO A 389 14.60 -5.36 18.99
CA PRO A 389 16.01 -5.58 18.75
C PRO A 389 16.76 -5.17 20.03
N GLU A 390 17.58 -6.09 20.58
CA GLU A 390 18.48 -5.78 21.68
C GLU A 390 19.32 -4.57 21.24
N GLU A 391 19.14 -3.44 21.91
CA GLU A 391 20.15 -2.40 21.91
C GLU A 391 21.42 -3.05 22.44
N VAL A 392 22.38 -3.24 21.56
CA VAL A 392 23.75 -3.62 21.92
C VAL A 392 24.28 -2.46 22.76
N LEU A 393 24.13 -2.55 24.07
CA LEU A 393 24.90 -1.78 25.00
C LEU A 393 26.36 -2.16 24.76
N SER A 394 27.06 -1.34 23.98
CA SER A 394 28.51 -1.36 23.90
C SER A 394 29.03 -0.91 25.26
N ASP A 395 29.35 -1.87 26.10
CA ASP A 395 30.29 -1.64 27.21
C ASP A 395 31.61 -1.12 26.62
N THR A 396 31.85 0.15 26.76
CA THR A 396 33.20 0.72 26.68
C THR A 396 33.65 1.03 28.12
N ALA A 397 34.45 0.10 28.64
CA ALA A 397 35.40 0.39 29.71
C ALA A 397 36.61 1.10 29.12
#